data_4e6e11a191dfb7ddb6b26e2fc25889bd
#
_entry.id   4e6e11a191dfb7ddb6b26e2fc25889bd
#
_cell.length_a   1.000
_cell.length_b   1.000
_cell.length_c   1.000
_cell.angle_alpha   90.00
_cell.angle_beta   90.00
_cell.angle_gamma   90.00
#
_symmetry.space_group_name_H-M   'P 1'
#
loop_
_entity.id
_entity.type
_entity.pdbx_description
1 polymer ?
#
loop_
_entity_poly.entity_id
_entity_poly.type
_entity_poly.pdbx_seq_one_letter_code
_entity_poly.pdbx_strand_id
1 'polypeptide(L)'
;MTYLARTNGWTDVYPDDERVRAKIDAYLHYHHRNIREASIGLVAPKIRKDLDIPEQIQMSAKRNLTGALNTLEHGFLADNKFLMGDSVTLADLAAYVEIGQLQPQFTNVFDLTPFPNVVRWLHDMTQVEGHDDVHVVLKELGDISETAPEMEAIKNANKQALRALKAKLAMP
;
A
#
# COMPACT_ATOMS: atom_id res chain seq x y z
N MET A 1 1.50 2.46 -13.82
CA MET A 1 2.63 3.10 -13.12
C MET A 1 3.87 3.15 -14.01
N THR A 2 4.39 2.03 -14.53
CA THR A 2 5.61 1.95 -15.34
C THR A 2 5.59 2.82 -16.61
N TYR A 3 4.45 2.90 -17.32
CA TYR A 3 4.29 3.82 -18.45
C TYR A 3 4.53 5.28 -18.05
N LEU A 4 3.91 5.74 -16.96
CA LEU A 4 4.06 7.12 -16.48
C LEU A 4 5.51 7.41 -16.06
N ALA A 5 6.13 6.48 -15.33
CA ALA A 5 7.52 6.64 -14.92
C ALA A 5 8.47 6.77 -16.11
N ARG A 6 8.30 5.94 -17.13
CA ARG A 6 9.11 6.00 -18.36
C ARG A 6 8.87 7.28 -19.16
N THR A 7 7.61 7.69 -19.32
CA THR A 7 7.24 8.87 -20.10
C THR A 7 7.73 10.17 -19.46
N ASN A 8 7.77 10.22 -18.12
CA ASN A 8 8.21 11.40 -17.36
C ASN A 8 9.67 11.32 -16.90
N GLY A 9 10.40 10.25 -17.24
CA GLY A 9 11.80 10.09 -16.85
C GLY A 9 12.02 9.95 -15.34
N TRP A 10 11.07 9.33 -14.60
CA TRP A 10 11.18 9.09 -13.16
C TRP A 10 12.14 7.92 -12.88
N THR A 11 13.43 8.18 -13.09
CA THR A 11 14.48 7.15 -12.95
C THR A 11 14.85 6.86 -11.48
N ASP A 12 14.46 7.72 -10.58
CA ASP A 12 14.59 7.54 -9.13
C ASP A 12 13.73 6.38 -8.59
N VAL A 13 12.50 6.22 -9.09
CA VAL A 13 11.58 5.14 -8.69
C VAL A 13 11.45 4.00 -9.71
N TYR A 14 11.92 4.21 -10.95
CA TYR A 14 11.97 3.20 -12.01
C TYR A 14 13.25 3.35 -12.81
N PRO A 15 14.40 2.88 -12.27
CA PRO A 15 15.74 3.10 -12.82
C PRO A 15 15.93 2.62 -14.25
N ASP A 16 16.92 3.15 -14.95
CA ASP A 16 17.26 2.73 -16.32
C ASP A 16 17.96 1.36 -16.37
N ASP A 17 18.44 0.85 -15.25
CA ASP A 17 19.00 -0.50 -15.18
C ASP A 17 17.92 -1.55 -15.51
N GLU A 18 18.13 -2.27 -16.61
CA GLU A 18 17.17 -3.25 -17.12
C GLU A 18 16.92 -4.42 -16.16
N ARG A 19 17.92 -4.79 -15.34
CA ARG A 19 17.78 -5.89 -14.36
C ARG A 19 16.90 -5.45 -13.19
N VAL A 20 17.08 -4.20 -12.74
CA VAL A 20 16.24 -3.63 -11.69
C VAL A 20 14.82 -3.47 -12.21
N ARG A 21 14.63 -2.97 -13.43
CA ARG A 21 13.31 -2.88 -14.08
C ARG A 21 12.61 -4.23 -14.16
N ALA A 22 13.33 -5.26 -14.62
CA ALA A 22 12.75 -6.61 -14.69
C ALA A 22 12.30 -7.13 -13.33
N LYS A 23 13.03 -6.85 -12.25
CA LYS A 23 12.63 -7.20 -10.87
C LYS A 23 11.40 -6.43 -10.42
N ILE A 24 11.34 -5.11 -10.70
CA ILE A 24 10.18 -4.27 -10.39
C ILE A 24 8.94 -4.81 -11.13
N ASP A 25 9.05 -5.06 -12.43
CA ASP A 25 7.93 -5.55 -13.25
C ASP A 25 7.46 -6.93 -12.79
N ALA A 26 8.38 -7.84 -12.48
CA ALA A 26 8.08 -9.15 -11.92
C ALA A 26 7.33 -9.03 -10.58
N TYR A 27 7.78 -8.10 -9.70
CA TYR A 27 7.09 -7.83 -8.44
C TYR A 27 5.68 -7.27 -8.66
N LEU A 28 5.48 -6.33 -9.57
CA LEU A 28 4.16 -5.75 -9.86
C LEU A 28 3.16 -6.81 -10.36
N HIS A 29 3.61 -7.79 -11.13
CA HIS A 29 2.80 -8.96 -11.49
C HIS A 29 2.49 -9.84 -10.28
N TYR A 30 3.49 -10.15 -9.45
CA TYR A 30 3.32 -10.89 -8.20
C TYR A 30 2.33 -10.21 -7.26
N HIS A 31 2.49 -8.90 -7.05
CA HIS A 31 1.65 -8.06 -6.20
C HIS A 31 0.16 -8.17 -6.54
N HIS A 32 -0.17 -8.14 -7.83
CA HIS A 32 -1.54 -8.12 -8.30
C HIS A 32 -2.38 -9.32 -7.83
N ARG A 33 -1.77 -10.51 -7.72
CA ARG A 33 -2.45 -11.75 -7.34
C ARG A 33 -2.28 -12.13 -5.88
N ASN A 34 -1.30 -11.59 -5.19
CA ASN A 34 -0.93 -12.06 -3.86
C ASN A 34 -1.19 -11.03 -2.75
N ILE A 35 -0.94 -9.75 -3.00
CA ILE A 35 -1.07 -8.72 -1.98
C ILE A 35 -2.37 -7.94 -2.15
N ARG A 36 -2.70 -7.53 -3.37
CA ARG A 36 -3.87 -6.69 -3.66
C ARG A 36 -5.20 -7.34 -3.25
N GLU A 37 -5.28 -8.66 -3.20
CA GLU A 37 -6.50 -9.35 -2.74
C GLU A 37 -6.86 -9.03 -1.28
N ALA A 38 -5.89 -8.56 -0.47
CA ALA A 38 -6.14 -8.13 0.90
C ALA A 38 -7.13 -6.97 0.98
N SER A 39 -7.07 -6.02 0.06
CA SER A 39 -8.00 -4.89 0.03
C SER A 39 -9.45 -5.34 -0.14
N ILE A 40 -9.72 -6.30 -1.02
CA ILE A 40 -11.08 -6.80 -1.25
C ILE A 40 -11.49 -7.77 -0.15
N GLY A 41 -10.61 -8.69 0.25
CA GLY A 41 -10.97 -9.77 1.14
C GLY A 41 -10.88 -9.44 2.63
N LEU A 42 -10.09 -8.45 3.04
CA LEU A 42 -9.89 -8.11 4.45
C LEU A 42 -10.35 -6.68 4.78
N VAL A 43 -9.95 -5.71 3.97
CA VAL A 43 -10.24 -4.29 4.24
C VAL A 43 -11.68 -3.94 3.86
N ALA A 44 -12.14 -4.34 2.67
CA ALA A 44 -13.49 -4.02 2.22
C ALA A 44 -14.59 -4.54 3.16
N PRO A 45 -14.54 -5.76 3.72
CA PRO A 45 -15.52 -6.20 4.72
C PRO A 45 -15.57 -5.32 5.98
N LYS A 46 -14.45 -4.67 6.31
CA LYS A 46 -14.36 -3.77 7.47
C LYS A 46 -15.01 -2.41 7.21
N ILE A 47 -14.77 -1.81 6.04
CA ILE A 47 -15.14 -0.43 5.74
C ILE A 47 -16.36 -0.27 4.80
N ARG A 48 -16.66 -1.29 4.01
CA ARG A 48 -17.74 -1.27 3.00
C ARG A 48 -18.85 -2.25 3.41
N LYS A 49 -19.62 -1.85 4.42
CA LYS A 49 -20.75 -2.66 4.94
C LYS A 49 -21.88 -2.86 3.92
N ASP A 50 -21.86 -2.08 2.84
CA ASP A 50 -22.77 -2.22 1.69
C ASP A 50 -22.37 -3.36 0.75
N LEU A 51 -21.17 -3.93 0.91
CA LEU A 51 -20.68 -5.05 0.10
C LEU A 51 -20.78 -6.35 0.90
N ASP A 52 -21.45 -7.33 0.31
CA ASP A 52 -21.48 -8.70 0.83
C ASP A 52 -20.31 -9.49 0.23
N ILE A 53 -19.18 -9.53 0.93
CA ILE A 53 -17.99 -10.25 0.50
C ILE A 53 -18.04 -11.67 1.08
N PRO A 54 -18.15 -12.71 0.25
CA PRO A 54 -18.23 -14.08 0.70
C PRO A 54 -17.07 -14.50 1.61
N GLU A 55 -17.34 -15.23 2.69
CA GLU A 55 -16.33 -15.68 3.66
C GLU A 55 -15.19 -16.45 2.99
N GLN A 56 -15.48 -17.24 1.97
CA GLN A 56 -14.47 -17.98 1.21
C GLN A 56 -13.45 -17.04 0.55
N ILE A 57 -13.88 -15.87 0.06
CA ILE A 57 -12.97 -14.85 -0.50
C ILE A 57 -12.12 -14.24 0.62
N GLN A 58 -12.72 -13.95 1.77
CA GLN A 58 -11.99 -13.41 2.93
C GLN A 58 -10.91 -14.39 3.42
N MET A 59 -11.26 -15.67 3.55
CA MET A 59 -10.31 -16.72 3.94
C MET A 59 -9.17 -16.90 2.92
N SER A 60 -9.49 -16.86 1.64
CA SER A 60 -8.49 -16.97 0.57
C SER A 60 -7.55 -15.78 0.59
N ALA A 61 -8.08 -14.56 0.72
CA ALA A 61 -7.29 -13.33 0.80
C ALA A 61 -6.34 -13.35 2.01
N LYS A 62 -6.81 -13.79 3.17
CA LYS A 62 -5.98 -13.92 4.37
C LYS A 62 -4.82 -14.91 4.16
N ARG A 63 -5.09 -16.07 3.57
CA ARG A 63 -4.06 -17.07 3.27
C ARG A 63 -3.04 -16.56 2.26
N ASN A 64 -3.50 -15.93 1.16
CA ASN A 64 -2.64 -15.38 0.13
C ASN A 64 -1.75 -14.26 0.68
N LEU A 65 -2.33 -13.34 1.47
CA LEU A 65 -1.60 -12.28 2.14
C LEU A 65 -0.53 -12.83 3.09
N THR A 66 -0.85 -13.84 3.91
CA THR A 66 0.13 -14.47 4.82
C THR A 66 1.32 -15.03 4.04
N GLY A 67 1.07 -15.73 2.93
CA GLY A 67 2.13 -16.22 2.05
C GLY A 67 2.96 -15.09 1.42
N ALA A 68 2.28 -14.03 1.00
CA ALA A 68 2.94 -12.87 0.42
C ALA A 68 3.81 -12.13 1.45
N LEU A 69 3.31 -11.91 2.67
CA LEU A 69 4.08 -11.27 3.73
C LEU A 69 5.31 -12.10 4.14
N ASN A 70 5.20 -13.44 4.18
CA ASN A 70 6.38 -14.31 4.38
C ASN A 70 7.41 -14.14 3.26
N THR A 71 6.97 -13.99 2.01
CA THR A 71 7.87 -13.74 0.87
C THR A 71 8.55 -12.37 0.99
N LEU A 72 7.83 -11.35 1.44
CA LEU A 72 8.43 -10.02 1.70
C LEU A 72 9.42 -10.08 2.85
N GLU A 73 9.03 -10.67 3.97
CA GLU A 73 9.81 -10.75 5.22
C GLU A 73 11.15 -11.44 5.01
N HIS A 74 11.13 -12.63 4.40
CA HIS A 74 12.29 -13.50 4.28
C HIS A 74 13.00 -13.43 2.93
N GLY A 75 12.41 -12.77 1.95
CA GLY A 75 12.97 -12.61 0.61
C GLY A 75 13.34 -11.17 0.31
N PHE A 76 12.35 -10.34 0.00
CA PHE A 76 12.62 -8.98 -0.49
C PHE A 76 13.24 -8.05 0.57
N LEU A 77 12.81 -8.14 1.82
CA LEU A 77 13.20 -7.24 2.91
C LEU A 77 14.23 -7.85 3.88
N ALA A 78 14.64 -9.10 3.68
CA ALA A 78 15.58 -9.78 4.57
C ALA A 78 16.90 -9.00 4.70
N ASP A 79 17.47 -8.58 3.56
CA ASP A 79 18.76 -7.89 3.50
C ASP A 79 18.65 -6.48 2.89
N ASN A 80 17.43 -6.02 2.58
CA ASN A 80 17.20 -4.75 1.91
C ASN A 80 16.38 -3.79 2.77
N LYS A 81 16.64 -2.50 2.61
CA LYS A 81 15.82 -1.45 3.21
C LYS A 81 14.44 -1.37 2.55
N PHE A 82 14.38 -1.42 1.21
CA PHE A 82 13.18 -1.42 0.40
C PHE A 82 13.13 -2.69 -0.47
N LEU A 83 12.01 -2.92 -1.17
CA LEU A 83 11.77 -4.19 -1.88
C LEU A 83 12.82 -4.53 -2.94
N MET A 84 13.44 -3.53 -3.57
CA MET A 84 14.42 -3.73 -4.63
C MET A 84 15.85 -3.31 -4.24
N GLY A 85 16.11 -2.99 -2.97
CA GLY A 85 17.42 -2.56 -2.47
C GLY A 85 17.32 -1.40 -1.48
N ASP A 86 18.20 -0.40 -1.62
CA ASP A 86 18.31 0.70 -0.65
C ASP A 86 17.45 1.93 -0.98
N SER A 87 16.82 1.95 -2.15
CA SER A 87 16.00 3.06 -2.62
C SER A 87 14.56 2.62 -2.91
N VAL A 88 13.62 3.54 -2.67
CA VAL A 88 12.20 3.33 -2.99
C VAL A 88 12.00 3.16 -4.49
N THR A 89 11.17 2.21 -4.87
CA THR A 89 10.81 1.95 -6.26
C THR A 89 9.29 1.87 -6.45
N LEU A 90 8.83 1.73 -7.70
CA LEU A 90 7.42 1.47 -7.98
C LEU A 90 6.89 0.22 -7.29
N ALA A 91 7.75 -0.75 -6.98
CA ALA A 91 7.38 -1.94 -6.21
C ALA A 91 6.93 -1.58 -4.80
N ASP A 92 7.71 -0.72 -4.13
CA ASP A 92 7.40 -0.23 -2.78
C ASP A 92 6.13 0.59 -2.74
N LEU A 93 5.97 1.53 -3.69
CA LEU A 93 4.77 2.36 -3.79
C LEU A 93 3.51 1.52 -3.99
N ALA A 94 3.58 0.47 -4.85
CA ALA A 94 2.46 -0.42 -5.06
C ALA A 94 2.15 -1.28 -3.81
N ALA A 95 3.19 -1.82 -3.16
CA ALA A 95 3.03 -2.63 -1.95
C ALA A 95 2.46 -1.82 -0.78
N TYR A 96 2.95 -0.60 -0.59
CA TYR A 96 2.58 0.23 0.54
C TYR A 96 1.11 0.62 0.54
N VAL A 97 0.53 0.91 -0.63
CA VAL A 97 -0.90 1.23 -0.77
C VAL A 97 -1.79 0.10 -0.22
N GLU A 98 -1.38 -1.15 -0.39
CA GLU A 98 -2.19 -2.31 0.02
C GLU A 98 -1.86 -2.77 1.46
N ILE A 99 -0.58 -2.82 1.84
CA ILE A 99 -0.16 -3.33 3.15
C ILE A 99 -0.32 -2.24 4.23
N GLY A 100 -0.06 -0.98 3.88
CA GLY A 100 -0.16 0.14 4.82
C GLY A 100 -1.53 0.29 5.45
N GLN A 101 -2.60 0.00 4.70
CA GLN A 101 -3.97 0.10 5.23
C GLN A 101 -4.32 -0.98 6.28
N LEU A 102 -3.51 -2.04 6.42
CA LEU A 102 -3.74 -3.12 7.38
C LEU A 102 -3.27 -2.76 8.79
N GLN A 103 -2.47 -1.70 8.93
CA GLN A 103 -1.82 -1.29 10.18
C GLN A 103 -2.81 -1.00 11.31
N PRO A 104 -2.39 -1.18 12.59
CA PRO A 104 -3.25 -1.00 13.75
C PRO A 104 -3.94 0.37 13.83
N GLN A 105 -3.25 1.43 13.42
CA GLN A 105 -3.79 2.79 13.44
C GLN A 105 -4.82 3.09 12.34
N PHE A 106 -5.07 2.14 11.43
CA PHE A 106 -6.07 2.27 10.37
C PHE A 106 -7.16 1.21 10.50
N THR A 107 -7.04 0.10 9.78
CA THR A 107 -8.11 -0.91 9.79
C THR A 107 -7.91 -2.02 10.81
N ASN A 108 -6.67 -2.28 11.22
CA ASN A 108 -6.29 -3.35 12.15
C ASN A 108 -6.91 -4.72 11.81
N VAL A 109 -7.00 -5.04 10.53
CA VAL A 109 -7.64 -6.28 10.06
C VAL A 109 -6.68 -7.46 9.97
N PHE A 110 -5.38 -7.23 10.19
CA PHE A 110 -4.36 -8.26 10.09
C PHE A 110 -3.20 -7.99 11.05
N ASP A 111 -2.78 -9.01 11.79
CA ASP A 111 -1.65 -8.91 12.70
C ASP A 111 -0.32 -8.95 11.92
N LEU A 112 0.41 -7.84 11.92
CA LEU A 112 1.71 -7.69 11.27
C LEU A 112 2.90 -7.97 12.21
N THR A 113 2.68 -8.24 13.49
CA THR A 113 3.75 -8.46 14.47
C THR A 113 4.69 -9.64 14.14
N PRO A 114 4.23 -10.72 13.44
CA PRO A 114 5.12 -11.80 13.02
C PRO A 114 6.09 -11.41 11.88
N PHE A 115 6.01 -10.19 11.34
CA PHE A 115 6.76 -9.75 10.17
C PHE A 115 7.59 -8.49 10.47
N PRO A 116 8.65 -8.57 11.29
CA PRO A 116 9.40 -7.39 11.75
C PRO A 116 10.07 -6.58 10.63
N ASN A 117 10.55 -7.23 9.55
CA ASN A 117 11.10 -6.51 8.39
C ASN A 117 10.02 -5.74 7.62
N VAL A 118 8.81 -6.32 7.51
CA VAL A 118 7.67 -5.63 6.92
C VAL A 118 7.26 -4.44 7.79
N VAL A 119 7.22 -4.59 9.11
CA VAL A 119 6.90 -3.49 10.04
C VAL A 119 7.94 -2.37 9.95
N ARG A 120 9.23 -2.71 9.93
CA ARG A 120 10.31 -1.75 9.69
C ARG A 120 10.14 -1.02 8.37
N TRP A 121 9.91 -1.77 7.28
CA TRP A 121 9.70 -1.19 5.94
C TRP A 121 8.48 -0.26 5.90
N LEU A 122 7.36 -0.62 6.54
CA LEU A 122 6.20 0.27 6.66
C LEU A 122 6.55 1.58 7.35
N HIS A 123 7.38 1.53 8.41
CA HIS A 123 7.89 2.74 9.06
C HIS A 123 8.79 3.56 8.13
N ASP A 124 9.73 2.91 7.43
CA ASP A 124 10.63 3.60 6.49
C ASP A 124 9.86 4.27 5.35
N MET A 125 8.75 3.67 4.89
CA MET A 125 7.88 4.26 3.87
C MET A 125 7.21 5.56 4.34
N THR A 126 6.93 5.74 5.63
CA THR A 126 6.38 7.01 6.14
C THR A 126 7.37 8.17 6.05
N GLN A 127 8.67 7.88 5.89
CA GLN A 127 9.71 8.90 5.75
C GLN A 127 9.96 9.31 4.29
N VAL A 128 9.27 8.68 3.35
CA VAL A 128 9.38 9.01 1.92
C VAL A 128 8.75 10.37 1.64
N GLU A 129 9.46 11.22 0.91
CA GLU A 129 8.99 12.55 0.53
C GLU A 129 7.62 12.47 -0.14
N GLY A 130 6.69 13.33 0.27
CA GLY A 130 5.31 13.36 -0.23
C GLY A 130 4.37 12.31 0.37
N HIS A 131 4.86 11.41 1.25
CA HIS A 131 4.01 10.40 1.91
C HIS A 131 2.77 11.04 2.54
N ASP A 132 2.96 12.05 3.36
CA ASP A 132 1.87 12.70 4.09
C ASP A 132 0.88 13.44 3.18
N ASP A 133 1.37 13.94 2.05
CA ASP A 133 0.54 14.69 1.09
C ASP A 133 -0.47 13.81 0.37
N VAL A 134 -0.12 12.55 0.16
CA VAL A 134 -1.02 11.58 -0.52
C VAL A 134 -1.86 10.77 0.46
N HIS A 135 -1.55 10.80 1.77
CA HIS A 135 -2.28 10.07 2.79
C HIS A 135 -3.27 10.94 3.61
N VAL A 136 -3.66 12.10 3.07
CA VAL A 136 -4.63 13.02 3.71
C VAL A 136 -5.94 12.33 4.05
N VAL A 137 -6.43 11.40 3.20
CA VAL A 137 -7.68 10.66 3.47
C VAL A 137 -7.58 9.87 4.78
N LEU A 138 -6.46 9.18 5.01
CA LEU A 138 -6.26 8.39 6.23
C LEU A 138 -6.14 9.29 7.46
N LYS A 139 -5.51 10.45 7.35
CA LYS A 139 -5.44 11.45 8.42
C LYS A 139 -6.82 12.00 8.78
N GLU A 140 -7.66 12.31 7.79
CA GLU A 140 -9.00 12.83 7.98
C GLU A 140 -9.98 11.79 8.58
N LEU A 141 -9.85 10.53 8.19
CA LEU A 141 -10.66 9.45 8.72
C LEU A 141 -10.20 8.99 10.12
N GLY A 142 -8.92 9.16 10.42
CA GLY A 142 -8.32 8.69 11.67
C GLY A 142 -8.34 7.17 11.80
N ASP A 143 -8.37 6.70 13.04
CA ASP A 143 -8.42 5.28 13.35
C ASP A 143 -9.83 4.70 13.08
N ILE A 144 -9.91 3.81 12.12
CA ILE A 144 -11.14 3.11 11.73
C ILE A 144 -11.13 1.63 12.13
N SER A 145 -10.23 1.24 13.05
CA SER A 145 -10.08 -0.14 13.50
C SER A 145 -11.29 -0.66 14.25
N GLU A 146 -11.95 0.19 15.02
CA GLU A 146 -13.13 -0.20 15.82
C GLU A 146 -14.45 0.05 15.10
N THR A 147 -14.56 1.19 14.41
CA THR A 147 -15.83 1.59 13.78
C THR A 147 -15.61 1.94 12.31
N ALA A 148 -16.36 1.30 11.42
CA ALA A 148 -16.35 1.65 10.01
C ALA A 148 -16.85 3.09 9.82
N PRO A 149 -16.16 3.92 9.01
CA PRO A 149 -16.60 5.28 8.76
C PRO A 149 -17.89 5.29 7.93
N GLU A 150 -18.73 6.28 8.21
CA GLU A 150 -19.92 6.53 7.40
C GLU A 150 -19.52 6.95 5.98
N MET A 151 -20.33 6.56 4.99
CA MET A 151 -20.03 6.83 3.56
C MET A 151 -19.86 8.33 3.28
N GLU A 152 -20.56 9.20 3.99
CA GLU A 152 -20.41 10.64 3.84
C GLU A 152 -19.06 11.16 4.37
N ALA A 153 -18.55 10.58 5.46
CA ALA A 153 -17.22 10.88 5.97
C ALA A 153 -16.14 10.49 4.96
N ILE A 154 -16.24 9.30 4.34
CA ILE A 154 -15.33 8.84 3.29
C ILE A 154 -15.35 9.81 2.09
N LYS A 155 -16.53 10.23 1.62
CA LYS A 155 -16.67 11.18 0.50
C LYS A 155 -16.04 12.54 0.84
N ASN A 156 -16.23 13.03 2.06
CA ASN A 156 -15.68 14.31 2.50
C ASN A 156 -14.14 14.25 2.62
N ALA A 157 -13.60 13.19 3.22
CA ALA A 157 -12.15 12.98 3.28
C ALA A 157 -11.52 12.94 1.87
N ASN A 158 -12.13 12.22 0.92
CA ASN A 158 -11.68 12.18 -0.46
C ASN A 158 -11.71 13.57 -1.14
N LYS A 159 -12.76 14.38 -0.90
CA LYS A 159 -12.83 15.75 -1.43
C LYS A 159 -11.72 16.64 -0.87
N GLN A 160 -11.43 16.53 0.44
CA GLN A 160 -10.37 17.29 1.08
C GLN A 160 -9.00 16.89 0.55
N ALA A 161 -8.71 15.58 0.46
CA ALA A 161 -7.47 15.06 -0.10
C ALA A 161 -7.25 15.54 -1.55
N LEU A 162 -8.29 15.49 -2.38
CA LEU A 162 -8.20 15.98 -3.77
C LEU A 162 -7.91 17.48 -3.83
N ARG A 163 -8.49 18.28 -2.94
CA ARG A 163 -8.21 19.73 -2.85
C ARG A 163 -6.78 19.99 -2.43
N ALA A 164 -6.30 19.31 -1.38
CA ALA A 164 -4.93 19.43 -0.88
C ALA A 164 -3.92 19.07 -1.97
N LEU A 165 -4.12 17.94 -2.65
CA LEU A 165 -3.25 17.48 -3.73
C LEU A 165 -3.23 18.47 -4.91
N LYS A 166 -4.40 18.98 -5.35
CA LYS A 166 -4.48 19.99 -6.41
C LYS A 166 -3.78 21.28 -6.03
N ALA A 167 -3.92 21.74 -4.77
CA ALA A 167 -3.24 22.94 -4.30
C ALA A 167 -1.71 22.76 -4.35
N LYS A 168 -1.21 21.59 -3.92
CA LYS A 168 0.23 21.28 -3.97
C LYS A 168 0.76 21.21 -5.40
N LEU A 169 0.06 20.56 -6.31
CA LEU A 169 0.47 20.43 -7.72
C LEU A 169 0.36 21.77 -8.50
N ALA A 170 -0.39 22.76 -7.99
CA ALA A 170 -0.50 24.08 -8.59
C ALA A 170 0.56 25.06 -8.06
N MET A 171 1.37 24.67 -7.08
CA MET A 171 2.49 25.48 -6.59
C MET A 171 3.64 25.40 -7.61
N PRO A 172 4.27 26.55 -7.95
CA PRO A 172 5.35 26.62 -8.94
C PRO A 172 6.61 25.92 -8.45
#